data_e906cb2c328f412de6ec29e76cc7522f
#
_entry.id   e906cb2c328f412de6ec29e76cc7522f
#
_cell.length_a   1.000
_cell.length_b   1.000
_cell.length_c   1.000
_cell.angle_alpha   90.00
_cell.angle_beta   90.00
_cell.angle_gamma   90.00
#
_symmetry.space_group_name_H-M   'P 1'
#
loop_
_entity.id
_entity.type
_entity.pdbx_description
1 polymer ?
#
loop_
_entity_poly.entity_id
_entity_poly.type
_entity_poly.pdbx_seq_one_letter_code
_entity_poly.pdbx_strand_id
1 'polypeptide(L)'
;TVNSNGTTGWPDPFADKQLARIDDLFHASVNGHGEFVAASDPEELAKALKSALASILGRVGSSSNVAANSVSVGAGSTRIFQASYQTGQWTGELSSLPVTGGVVSSTAEWKATETIPVWGTRRIFTYESAAGTTFPTAIQEASLTTPIANFIKGDRSNEISQSMTGTLRDRVNVLGDIVNSSPAYSSESNTVFIGANDGMM
;
A
#
# COMPACT_ATOMS: atom_id res chain seq x y z
N THR A 1 -10.51 28.48 -26.76
CA THR A 1 -10.67 29.65 -27.64
C THR A 1 -10.96 30.88 -26.80
N VAL A 2 -10.21 31.96 -26.99
CA VAL A 2 -10.48 33.27 -26.35
C VAL A 2 -11.42 34.05 -27.25
N ASN A 3 -12.58 34.40 -26.73
CA ASN A 3 -13.55 35.23 -27.46
C ASN A 3 -13.02 36.66 -27.66
N SER A 4 -13.59 37.40 -28.59
CA SER A 4 -13.22 38.80 -28.92
C SER A 4 -13.29 39.77 -27.71
N ASN A 5 -13.97 39.37 -26.65
CA ASN A 5 -14.09 40.13 -25.37
C ASN A 5 -13.10 39.64 -24.29
N GLY A 6 -12.14 38.81 -24.62
CA GLY A 6 -11.15 38.30 -23.67
C GLY A 6 -11.67 37.21 -22.69
N THR A 7 -12.88 36.72 -22.83
CA THR A 7 -13.43 35.61 -22.07
C THR A 7 -13.15 34.30 -22.75
N THR A 8 -12.69 33.31 -21.99
CA THR A 8 -12.51 31.94 -22.48
C THR A 8 -13.88 31.28 -22.58
N GLY A 9 -14.38 31.13 -23.82
CA GLY A 9 -15.61 30.38 -24.07
C GLY A 9 -15.24 29.00 -24.66
N TRP A 10 -15.87 27.97 -24.15
CA TRP A 10 -15.75 26.65 -24.75
C TRP A 10 -16.65 26.56 -26.00
N PRO A 11 -16.18 25.93 -27.09
CA PRO A 11 -17.01 25.75 -28.28
C PRO A 11 -18.19 24.81 -27.96
N ASP A 12 -19.33 25.07 -28.59
CA ASP A 12 -20.52 24.23 -28.44
C ASP A 12 -20.27 22.86 -29.10
N PRO A 13 -20.26 21.76 -28.34
CA PRO A 13 -20.00 20.43 -28.88
C PRO A 13 -21.10 19.90 -29.80
N PHE A 14 -22.29 20.54 -29.81
CA PHE A 14 -23.41 20.17 -30.66
C PHE A 14 -23.45 21.03 -31.94
N ALA A 15 -23.04 22.28 -31.85
CA ALA A 15 -23.05 23.20 -32.97
C ALA A 15 -21.81 23.08 -33.87
N ASP A 16 -20.66 22.71 -33.29
CA ASP A 16 -19.40 22.60 -33.98
C ASP A 16 -18.87 21.16 -34.04
N LYS A 17 -18.03 20.94 -35.00
CA LYS A 17 -17.56 19.63 -35.48
C LYS A 17 -16.66 18.91 -34.48
N GLN A 18 -16.13 17.78 -34.90
CA GLN A 18 -15.33 16.80 -34.14
C GLN A 18 -14.30 17.39 -33.13
N LEU A 19 -13.68 18.53 -33.45
CA LEU A 19 -12.70 19.21 -32.59
C LEU A 19 -13.35 19.78 -31.30
N ALA A 20 -14.57 20.33 -31.41
CA ALA A 20 -15.27 20.86 -30.27
C ALA A 20 -15.67 19.77 -29.27
N ARG A 21 -15.94 18.56 -29.73
CA ARG A 21 -16.23 17.38 -28.88
C ARG A 21 -14.99 16.90 -28.12
N ILE A 22 -13.80 17.00 -28.73
CA ILE A 22 -12.55 16.68 -28.06
C ILE A 22 -12.27 17.71 -26.95
N ASP A 23 -12.49 18.99 -27.24
CA ASP A 23 -12.37 20.08 -26.25
C ASP A 23 -13.34 19.90 -25.07
N ASP A 24 -14.56 19.45 -25.34
CA ASP A 24 -15.57 19.17 -24.31
C ASP A 24 -15.13 18.00 -23.40
N LEU A 25 -14.61 16.93 -23.97
CA LEU A 25 -14.06 15.82 -23.21
C LEU A 25 -12.85 16.23 -22.36
N PHE A 26 -11.97 17.07 -22.92
CA PHE A 26 -10.86 17.64 -22.17
C PHE A 26 -11.36 18.51 -21.01
N HIS A 27 -12.34 19.37 -21.25
CA HIS A 27 -12.98 20.18 -20.23
C HIS A 27 -13.61 19.35 -19.13
N ALA A 28 -14.32 18.28 -19.48
CA ALA A 28 -14.87 17.36 -18.51
C ALA A 28 -13.80 16.70 -17.62
N SER A 29 -12.63 16.35 -18.21
CA SER A 29 -11.52 15.80 -17.44
C SER A 29 -10.93 16.80 -16.45
N VAL A 30 -10.79 18.06 -16.85
CA VAL A 30 -10.29 19.14 -15.98
C VAL A 30 -11.26 19.40 -14.82
N ASN A 31 -12.55 19.49 -15.09
CA ASN A 31 -13.55 19.74 -14.06
C ASN A 31 -13.73 18.53 -13.11
N GLY A 32 -13.60 17.33 -13.63
CA GLY A 32 -13.68 16.09 -12.85
C GLY A 32 -12.37 15.71 -12.14
N HIS A 33 -11.30 16.53 -12.26
CA HIS A 33 -9.96 16.21 -11.79
C HIS A 33 -9.45 14.83 -12.28
N GLY A 34 -9.91 14.45 -13.50
CA GLY A 34 -9.50 13.24 -14.18
C GLY A 34 -8.31 13.43 -15.11
N GLU A 35 -7.90 12.36 -15.75
CA GLU A 35 -6.86 12.37 -16.77
C GLU A 35 -7.49 12.34 -18.16
N PHE A 36 -7.03 13.21 -19.07
CA PHE A 36 -7.43 13.21 -20.47
C PHE A 36 -6.40 12.44 -21.27
N VAL A 37 -6.84 11.41 -21.99
CA VAL A 37 -5.99 10.62 -22.85
C VAL A 37 -6.40 10.81 -24.30
N ALA A 38 -5.51 11.41 -25.09
CA ALA A 38 -5.64 11.45 -26.54
C ALA A 38 -4.80 10.30 -27.13
N ALA A 39 -5.44 9.25 -27.59
CA ALA A 39 -4.78 8.11 -28.18
C ALA A 39 -5.03 8.09 -29.68
N SER A 40 -3.96 8.17 -30.46
CA SER A 40 -4.01 8.13 -31.93
C SER A 40 -3.95 6.70 -32.49
N ASP A 41 -3.50 5.75 -31.67
CA ASP A 41 -3.41 4.34 -32.04
C ASP A 41 -3.69 3.41 -30.82
N PRO A 42 -3.90 2.09 -31.06
CA PRO A 42 -4.23 1.13 -30.00
C PRO A 42 -3.11 0.97 -28.95
N GLU A 43 -1.85 1.17 -29.30
CA GLU A 43 -0.73 1.05 -28.38
C GLU A 43 -0.68 2.22 -27.41
N GLU A 44 -0.90 3.44 -27.90
CA GLU A 44 -1.03 4.64 -27.06
C GLU A 44 -2.22 4.51 -26.09
N LEU A 45 -3.36 4.01 -26.57
CA LEU A 45 -4.51 3.74 -25.71
C LEU A 45 -4.19 2.72 -24.61
N ALA A 46 -3.54 1.61 -24.96
CA ALA A 46 -3.17 0.59 -24.01
C ALA A 46 -2.17 1.12 -22.94
N LYS A 47 -1.19 1.92 -23.36
CA LYS A 47 -0.21 2.55 -22.48
C LYS A 47 -0.89 3.55 -21.53
N ALA A 48 -1.78 4.38 -22.06
CA ALA A 48 -2.51 5.36 -21.26
C ALA A 48 -3.45 4.72 -20.26
N LEU A 49 -4.18 3.65 -20.65
CA LEU A 49 -5.01 2.88 -19.72
C LEU A 49 -4.19 2.22 -18.61
N LYS A 50 -3.01 1.66 -18.94
CA LYS A 50 -2.10 1.12 -17.92
C LYS A 50 -1.62 2.19 -16.97
N SER A 51 -1.28 3.39 -17.47
CA SER A 51 -0.86 4.52 -16.64
C SER A 51 -1.98 5.01 -15.73
N ALA A 52 -3.18 5.17 -16.26
CA ALA A 52 -4.36 5.57 -15.48
C ALA A 52 -4.69 4.55 -14.38
N LEU A 53 -4.68 3.25 -14.71
CA LEU A 53 -4.88 2.18 -13.73
C LEU A 53 -3.79 2.17 -12.66
N ALA A 54 -2.53 2.34 -13.03
CA ALA A 54 -1.43 2.44 -12.07
C ALA A 54 -1.58 3.67 -11.16
N SER A 55 -2.03 4.81 -11.69
CA SER A 55 -2.32 6.01 -10.89
C SER A 55 -3.47 5.79 -9.92
N ILE A 56 -4.54 5.11 -10.34
CA ILE A 56 -5.67 4.75 -9.47
C ILE A 56 -5.21 3.80 -8.36
N LEU A 57 -4.48 2.75 -8.71
CA LEU A 57 -3.93 1.78 -7.75
C LEU A 57 -2.97 2.45 -6.75
N GLY A 58 -2.18 3.44 -7.20
CA GLY A 58 -1.30 4.22 -6.33
C GLY A 58 -2.03 5.17 -5.37
N ARG A 59 -3.25 5.58 -5.71
CA ARG A 59 -4.07 6.49 -4.88
C ARG A 59 -4.91 5.78 -3.83
N VAL A 60 -5.18 4.51 -4.01
CA VAL A 60 -6.04 3.74 -3.09
C VAL A 60 -5.19 3.15 -1.97
N GLY A 61 -4.61 4.02 -1.15
CA GLY A 61 -4.16 3.67 0.19
C GLY A 61 -5.33 3.84 1.14
N SER A 62 -5.84 2.77 1.70
CA SER A 62 -6.86 2.86 2.74
C SER A 62 -6.18 2.77 4.09
N SER A 63 -6.42 3.75 4.95
CA SER A 63 -6.05 3.58 6.35
C SER A 63 -7.09 2.69 7.03
N SER A 64 -6.64 1.66 7.69
CA SER A 64 -7.51 0.79 8.46
C SER A 64 -7.58 1.28 9.92
N ASN A 65 -7.24 0.49 10.87
CA ASN A 65 -7.46 0.77 12.27
C ASN A 65 -6.30 1.52 12.93
N VAL A 66 -6.61 2.21 14.03
CA VAL A 66 -5.66 3.02 14.80
C VAL A 66 -5.65 2.57 16.25
N ALA A 67 -4.48 2.48 16.85
CA ALA A 67 -4.32 2.30 18.30
C ALA A 67 -3.35 3.35 18.86
N ALA A 68 -3.50 3.68 20.15
CA ALA A 68 -2.59 4.58 20.85
C ALA A 68 -1.84 3.83 21.94
N ASN A 69 -0.64 4.29 22.28
CA ASN A 69 0.13 3.75 23.40
C ASN A 69 -0.34 4.27 24.77
N SER A 70 -1.28 5.23 24.78
CA SER A 70 -1.84 5.79 26.02
C SER A 70 -3.30 6.15 25.81
N VAL A 71 -4.11 5.98 26.85
CA VAL A 71 -5.52 6.41 26.90
C VAL A 71 -5.67 7.90 27.19
N SER A 72 -4.59 8.57 27.57
CA SER A 72 -4.58 10.02 27.81
C SER A 72 -3.47 10.68 27.01
N VAL A 73 -3.81 11.75 26.30
CA VAL A 73 -2.88 12.60 25.59
C VAL A 73 -2.23 13.54 26.61
N GLY A 74 -1.18 13.08 27.27
CA GLY A 74 -0.45 13.83 28.27
C GLY A 74 0.83 14.49 27.73
N ALA A 75 1.57 15.15 28.59
CA ALA A 75 2.85 15.82 28.29
C ALA A 75 4.02 14.84 27.97
N GLY A 76 3.74 13.53 27.92
CA GLY A 76 4.72 12.50 27.60
C GLY A 76 4.73 12.12 26.12
N SER A 77 5.57 11.17 25.78
CA SER A 77 5.73 10.63 24.41
C SER A 77 4.53 9.76 23.99
N THR A 78 3.37 10.39 23.78
CA THR A 78 2.20 9.71 23.25
C THR A 78 2.42 9.41 21.77
N ARG A 79 2.09 8.20 21.36
CA ARG A 79 2.15 7.74 19.96
C ARG A 79 0.84 7.15 19.53
N ILE A 80 0.54 7.33 18.26
CA ILE A 80 -0.55 6.63 17.58
C ILE A 80 0.08 5.66 16.60
N PHE A 81 -0.38 4.41 16.65
CA PHE A 81 -0.02 3.38 15.68
C PHE A 81 -1.13 3.26 14.66
N GLN A 82 -0.81 3.56 13.43
CA GLN A 82 -1.76 3.56 12.33
C GLN A 82 -1.42 2.44 11.36
N ALA A 83 -2.37 1.54 11.18
CA ALA A 83 -2.31 0.54 10.12
C ALA A 83 -2.90 1.10 8.83
N SER A 84 -2.34 0.72 7.71
CA SER A 84 -2.85 1.02 6.39
C SER A 84 -2.54 -0.12 5.43
N TYR A 85 -3.22 -0.14 4.28
CA TYR A 85 -2.97 -1.11 3.23
C TYR A 85 -3.14 -0.46 1.86
N GLN A 86 -2.49 -1.04 0.86
CA GLN A 86 -2.60 -0.59 -0.52
C GLN A 86 -3.34 -1.64 -1.34
N THR A 87 -4.51 -1.26 -1.82
CA THR A 87 -5.33 -2.10 -2.71
C THR A 87 -4.61 -2.33 -4.03
N GLY A 88 -4.75 -3.52 -4.58
CA GLY A 88 -4.13 -3.90 -5.86
C GLY A 88 -2.71 -4.43 -5.72
N GLN A 89 -1.91 -3.90 -4.81
CA GLN A 89 -0.59 -4.44 -4.45
C GLN A 89 -0.66 -5.41 -3.27
N TRP A 90 -1.74 -5.33 -2.49
CA TRP A 90 -1.98 -6.15 -1.31
C TRP A 90 -0.80 -6.12 -0.32
N THR A 91 -0.38 -4.91 -0.01
CA THR A 91 0.68 -4.64 0.96
C THR A 91 0.15 -3.81 2.12
N GLY A 92 0.66 -4.06 3.30
CA GLY A 92 0.36 -3.32 4.51
C GLY A 92 1.48 -2.34 4.89
N GLU A 93 1.11 -1.40 5.74
CA GLU A 93 2.03 -0.53 6.45
C GLU A 93 1.53 -0.34 7.88
N LEU A 94 2.45 -0.34 8.82
CA LEU A 94 2.20 0.09 10.20
C LEU A 94 3.13 1.25 10.51
N SER A 95 2.56 2.39 10.86
CA SER A 95 3.30 3.62 11.13
C SER A 95 3.13 4.06 12.58
N SER A 96 4.18 4.57 13.19
CA SER A 96 4.14 5.26 14.49
C SER A 96 4.15 6.76 14.27
N LEU A 97 3.10 7.42 14.75
CA LEU A 97 2.91 8.87 14.63
C LEU A 97 3.01 9.50 16.02
N PRO A 98 3.99 10.38 16.27
CA PRO A 98 4.08 11.08 17.54
C PRO A 98 2.93 12.08 17.71
N VAL A 99 2.48 12.25 18.96
CA VAL A 99 1.46 13.23 19.33
C VAL A 99 2.09 14.28 20.24
N THR A 100 2.06 15.53 19.81
CA THR A 100 2.64 16.66 20.55
C THR A 100 1.56 17.71 20.78
N GLY A 101 1.31 18.07 22.05
CA GLY A 101 0.31 19.07 22.38
C GLY A 101 -1.11 18.72 21.89
N GLY A 102 -1.45 17.44 21.81
CA GLY A 102 -2.74 16.96 21.33
C GLY A 102 -2.87 16.88 19.80
N VAL A 103 -1.81 17.22 19.07
CA VAL A 103 -1.78 17.17 17.60
C VAL A 103 -0.96 15.97 17.14
N VAL A 104 -1.57 15.16 16.27
CA VAL A 104 -0.90 14.02 15.64
C VAL A 104 0.02 14.54 14.54
N SER A 105 1.27 14.12 14.54
CA SER A 105 2.21 14.45 13.48
C SER A 105 1.78 13.86 12.13
N SER A 106 1.93 14.60 11.06
CA SER A 106 1.76 14.09 9.70
C SER A 106 2.94 13.25 9.21
N THR A 107 4.06 13.28 9.96
CA THR A 107 5.28 12.54 9.64
C THR A 107 5.44 11.40 10.63
N ALA A 108 5.56 10.17 10.13
CA ALA A 108 5.82 9.01 10.95
C ALA A 108 7.23 9.07 11.58
N GLU A 109 7.34 8.65 12.83
CA GLU A 109 8.61 8.43 13.51
C GLU A 109 9.30 7.19 12.95
N TRP A 110 8.54 6.16 12.66
CA TRP A 110 8.98 4.97 11.94
C TRP A 110 7.82 4.33 11.16
N LYS A 111 8.18 3.53 10.16
CA LYS A 111 7.28 2.69 9.41
C LYS A 111 7.80 1.24 9.41
N ALA A 112 6.88 0.29 9.52
CA ALA A 112 7.26 -1.12 9.59
C ALA A 112 8.00 -1.56 8.33
N THR A 113 7.54 -1.15 7.15
CA THR A 113 8.18 -1.51 5.88
C THR A 113 9.62 -1.05 5.75
N GLU A 114 9.99 0.05 6.41
CA GLU A 114 11.35 0.61 6.41
C GLU A 114 12.24 -0.03 7.48
N THR A 115 11.64 -0.63 8.52
CA THR A 115 12.36 -1.15 9.70
C THR A 115 12.36 -2.67 9.79
N ILE A 116 11.61 -3.37 8.93
CA ILE A 116 11.60 -4.84 8.90
C ILE A 116 13.03 -5.36 8.68
N PRO A 117 13.56 -6.23 9.56
CA PRO A 117 14.90 -6.80 9.40
C PRO A 117 15.04 -7.63 8.14
N VAL A 118 16.25 -7.81 7.67
CA VAL A 118 16.56 -8.72 6.56
C VAL A 118 16.05 -10.13 6.88
N TRP A 119 15.47 -10.81 5.91
CA TRP A 119 14.73 -12.07 6.10
C TRP A 119 15.50 -13.15 6.87
N GLY A 120 16.81 -13.26 6.65
CA GLY A 120 17.65 -14.24 7.34
C GLY A 120 17.89 -13.94 8.83
N THR A 121 17.62 -12.72 9.30
CA THR A 121 17.79 -12.30 10.71
C THR A 121 16.48 -12.20 11.46
N ARG A 122 15.34 -12.39 10.80
CA ARG A 122 14.03 -12.35 11.45
C ARG A 122 13.83 -13.54 12.36
N ARG A 123 13.24 -13.29 13.52
CA ARG A 123 12.71 -14.34 14.38
C ARG A 123 11.25 -14.53 14.05
N ILE A 124 10.93 -15.65 13.40
CA ILE A 124 9.58 -16.02 13.02
C ILE A 124 9.17 -17.21 13.86
N PHE A 125 8.02 -17.09 14.49
CA PHE A 125 7.47 -18.12 15.36
C PHE A 125 6.21 -18.71 14.74
N THR A 126 5.96 -19.96 15.07
CA THR A 126 4.76 -20.68 14.69
C THR A 126 4.25 -21.46 15.91
N TYR A 127 3.11 -22.09 15.76
CA TYR A 127 2.51 -22.90 16.80
C TYR A 127 2.38 -24.34 16.34
N GLU A 128 2.97 -25.26 17.08
CA GLU A 128 2.93 -26.69 16.77
C GLU A 128 2.93 -27.49 18.07
N SER A 129 2.16 -28.59 18.10
CA SER A 129 2.11 -29.51 19.25
C SER A 129 1.81 -28.82 20.58
N ALA A 130 0.87 -27.85 20.57
CA ALA A 130 0.44 -27.05 21.72
C ALA A 130 1.54 -26.13 22.30
N ALA A 131 2.59 -25.80 21.53
CA ALA A 131 3.65 -24.90 21.95
C ALA A 131 4.06 -23.92 20.83
N GLY A 132 4.50 -22.72 21.23
CA GLY A 132 5.17 -21.78 20.33
C GLY A 132 6.57 -22.28 20.00
N THR A 133 6.92 -22.28 18.72
CA THR A 133 8.25 -22.73 18.24
C THR A 133 8.72 -21.88 17.06
N THR A 134 9.95 -22.06 16.64
CA THR A 134 10.50 -21.32 15.49
C THR A 134 9.97 -21.89 14.17
N PHE A 135 9.60 -21.01 13.25
CA PHE A 135 9.20 -21.34 11.87
C PHE A 135 10.44 -21.47 10.95
N PRO A 136 10.47 -22.43 10.03
CA PRO A 136 9.53 -23.56 9.92
C PRO A 136 9.88 -24.68 10.91
N THR A 137 8.88 -25.47 11.28
CA THR A 137 9.11 -26.74 12.00
C THR A 137 9.49 -27.85 11.02
N ALA A 138 9.97 -28.98 11.52
CA ALA A 138 10.29 -30.14 10.67
C ALA A 138 9.08 -30.65 9.86
N ILE A 139 7.87 -30.55 10.44
CA ILE A 139 6.63 -30.95 9.73
C ILE A 139 6.32 -29.93 8.61
N GLN A 140 6.49 -28.65 8.90
CA GLN A 140 6.29 -27.59 7.91
C GLN A 140 7.33 -27.65 6.78
N GLU A 141 8.60 -27.92 7.10
CA GLU A 141 9.66 -28.14 6.09
C GLU A 141 9.37 -29.34 5.18
N ALA A 142 8.80 -30.41 5.72
CA ALA A 142 8.40 -31.56 4.91
C ALA A 142 7.24 -31.26 3.95
N SER A 143 6.39 -30.27 4.28
CA SER A 143 5.23 -29.87 3.48
C SER A 143 5.53 -28.71 2.54
N LEU A 144 6.47 -27.83 2.89
CA LEU A 144 6.88 -26.66 2.12
C LEU A 144 8.22 -26.96 1.41
N THR A 145 8.36 -26.50 0.19
CA THR A 145 9.70 -26.46 -0.41
C THR A 145 10.52 -25.34 0.23
N THR A 146 11.86 -25.50 0.26
CA THR A 146 12.76 -24.47 0.81
C THR A 146 12.53 -23.06 0.21
N PRO A 147 12.34 -22.90 -1.12
CA PRO A 147 12.03 -21.59 -1.69
C PRO A 147 10.73 -20.97 -1.14
N ILE A 148 9.69 -21.77 -0.91
CA ILE A 148 8.43 -21.31 -0.35
C ILE A 148 8.60 -20.91 1.13
N ALA A 149 9.28 -21.73 1.92
CA ALA A 149 9.55 -21.42 3.31
C ALA A 149 10.37 -20.12 3.46
N ASN A 150 11.38 -19.94 2.63
CA ASN A 150 12.19 -18.73 2.61
C ASN A 150 11.37 -17.51 2.14
N PHE A 151 10.52 -17.68 1.13
CA PHE A 151 9.60 -16.62 0.68
C PHE A 151 8.66 -16.18 1.80
N ILE A 152 8.07 -17.08 2.55
CA ILE A 152 7.25 -16.77 3.73
C ILE A 152 8.09 -15.98 4.75
N LYS A 153 9.33 -16.34 4.97
CA LYS A 153 10.27 -15.59 5.84
C LYS A 153 10.65 -14.21 5.29
N GLY A 154 10.32 -13.93 4.04
CA GLY A 154 10.57 -12.63 3.41
C GLY A 154 11.74 -12.62 2.42
N ASP A 155 12.29 -13.76 2.05
CA ASP A 155 13.25 -13.86 0.96
C ASP A 155 12.56 -13.54 -0.37
N ARG A 156 13.17 -12.66 -1.15
CA ARG A 156 12.66 -12.24 -2.45
C ARG A 156 13.42 -12.85 -3.63
N SER A 157 14.47 -13.60 -3.37
CA SER A 157 15.39 -14.09 -4.40
C SER A 157 14.72 -14.99 -5.45
N ASN A 158 13.60 -15.62 -5.13
CA ASN A 158 12.82 -16.45 -6.04
C ASN A 158 11.55 -15.74 -6.59
N GLU A 159 11.44 -14.43 -6.45
CA GLU A 159 10.40 -13.64 -7.12
C GLU A 159 10.72 -13.50 -8.62
N ILE A 160 9.69 -13.46 -9.45
CA ILE A 160 9.81 -13.45 -10.93
C ILE A 160 10.71 -12.30 -11.41
N SER A 161 10.57 -11.11 -10.82
CA SER A 161 11.37 -9.93 -11.19
C SER A 161 12.81 -9.96 -10.69
N GLN A 162 13.12 -10.80 -9.70
CA GLN A 162 14.44 -10.86 -9.05
C GLN A 162 15.36 -11.93 -9.66
N SER A 163 14.80 -12.89 -10.36
CA SER A 163 15.56 -13.99 -10.96
C SER A 163 14.93 -14.46 -12.27
N MET A 164 15.76 -14.77 -13.27
CA MET A 164 15.30 -15.38 -14.54
C MET A 164 14.61 -16.74 -14.32
N THR A 165 14.84 -17.39 -13.21
CA THR A 165 14.23 -18.67 -12.81
C THR A 165 13.22 -18.53 -11.68
N GLY A 166 12.89 -17.30 -11.30
CA GLY A 166 11.92 -17.00 -10.25
C GLY A 166 10.53 -17.51 -10.62
N THR A 167 9.86 -18.15 -9.68
CA THR A 167 8.52 -18.73 -9.86
C THR A 167 7.49 -18.16 -8.92
N LEU A 168 7.92 -17.36 -7.94
CA LEU A 168 7.04 -16.79 -6.93
C LEU A 168 6.63 -15.35 -7.31
N ARG A 169 5.43 -14.95 -6.87
CA ARG A 169 4.90 -13.63 -7.16
C ARG A 169 5.82 -12.52 -6.64
N ASP A 170 5.90 -11.45 -7.37
CA ASP A 170 6.57 -10.24 -6.92
C ASP A 170 5.79 -9.58 -5.78
N ARG A 171 6.50 -9.07 -4.79
CA ARG A 171 5.95 -8.27 -3.69
C ARG A 171 6.55 -6.87 -3.73
N VAL A 172 5.72 -5.86 -3.52
CA VAL A 172 6.21 -4.47 -3.37
C VAL A 172 6.98 -4.34 -2.06
N ASN A 173 6.41 -4.85 -0.98
CA ASN A 173 7.09 -5.07 0.29
C ASN A 173 6.68 -6.43 0.88
N VAL A 174 7.32 -6.82 1.97
CA VAL A 174 7.11 -8.16 2.58
C VAL A 174 6.03 -8.17 3.66
N LEU A 175 5.50 -7.00 4.04
CA LEU A 175 4.39 -6.90 4.98
C LEU A 175 3.07 -7.11 4.22
N GLY A 176 2.31 -8.09 4.63
CA GLY A 176 0.98 -8.37 4.07
C GLY A 176 -0.02 -7.25 4.36
N ASP A 177 -1.11 -7.21 3.61
CA ASP A 177 -2.14 -6.19 3.74
C ASP A 177 -2.85 -6.29 5.10
N ILE A 178 -3.03 -5.13 5.73
CA ILE A 178 -3.65 -5.00 7.05
C ILE A 178 -5.04 -4.36 6.85
N VAL A 179 -6.04 -5.20 6.60
CA VAL A 179 -7.40 -4.72 6.29
C VAL A 179 -8.29 -4.75 7.53
N ASN A 180 -8.38 -5.90 8.20
CA ASN A 180 -9.35 -6.15 9.27
C ASN A 180 -8.73 -6.14 10.66
N SER A 181 -7.41 -6.09 10.77
CA SER A 181 -6.70 -6.12 12.04
C SER A 181 -6.53 -4.71 12.60
N SER A 182 -6.62 -4.60 13.92
CA SER A 182 -6.30 -3.37 14.66
C SER A 182 -4.98 -3.54 15.39
N PRO A 183 -4.10 -2.54 15.39
CA PRO A 183 -2.90 -2.58 16.21
C PRO A 183 -3.26 -2.75 17.69
N ALA A 184 -2.57 -3.63 18.39
CA ALA A 184 -2.67 -3.79 19.82
C ALA A 184 -1.34 -3.46 20.49
N TYR A 185 -1.31 -2.47 21.37
CA TYR A 185 -0.11 -2.08 22.08
C TYR A 185 -0.04 -2.71 23.47
N SER A 186 1.08 -3.34 23.77
CA SER A 186 1.43 -3.82 25.11
C SER A 186 2.43 -2.85 25.73
N SER A 187 2.01 -2.17 26.81
CA SER A 187 2.90 -1.28 27.57
C SER A 187 3.97 -2.04 28.37
N GLU A 188 3.69 -3.28 28.75
CA GLU A 188 4.60 -4.12 29.51
C GLU A 188 5.84 -4.49 28.68
N SER A 189 5.65 -4.86 27.43
CA SER A 189 6.73 -5.23 26.51
C SER A 189 7.15 -4.11 25.56
N ASN A 190 6.48 -2.95 25.62
CA ASN A 190 6.63 -1.84 24.68
C ASN A 190 6.57 -2.31 23.21
N THR A 191 5.57 -3.16 22.93
CA THR A 191 5.44 -3.84 21.63
C THR A 191 4.07 -3.60 21.03
N VAL A 192 4.02 -3.41 19.73
CA VAL A 192 2.79 -3.35 18.94
C VAL A 192 2.61 -4.67 18.20
N PHE A 193 1.44 -5.26 18.35
CA PHE A 193 1.03 -6.47 17.63
C PHE A 193 0.02 -6.09 16.56
N ILE A 194 0.15 -6.64 15.38
CA ILE A 194 -0.79 -6.45 14.26
C ILE A 194 -0.82 -7.69 13.39
N GLY A 195 -2.02 -8.15 13.05
CA GLY A 195 -2.19 -9.25 12.10
C GLY A 195 -2.31 -8.74 10.68
N ALA A 196 -1.72 -9.45 9.73
CA ALA A 196 -1.88 -9.21 8.31
C ALA A 196 -2.67 -10.33 7.63
N ASN A 197 -3.27 -10.06 6.48
CA ASN A 197 -4.09 -11.06 5.78
C ASN A 197 -3.27 -12.19 5.15
N ASP A 198 -1.95 -12.06 5.10
CA ASP A 198 -1.04 -13.14 4.72
C ASP A 198 -0.85 -14.22 5.81
N GLY A 199 -1.53 -14.05 6.95
CA GLY A 199 -1.49 -14.98 8.08
C GLY A 199 -0.35 -14.72 9.06
N MET A 200 0.40 -13.64 8.89
CA MET A 200 1.47 -13.22 9.80
C MET A 200 0.96 -12.24 10.86
N MET A 201 1.66 -12.20 11.99
CA MET A 201 1.46 -11.21 13.06
C MET A 201 2.81 -10.69 13.56
#